data_cc4593181f04b400329a9ba9f3f5e0a5
#
_entry.id   cc4593181f04b400329a9ba9f3f5e0a5
#
_cell.length_a   1.000
_cell.length_b   1.000
_cell.length_c   1.000
_cell.angle_alpha   90.00
_cell.angle_beta   90.00
_cell.angle_gamma   90.00
#
_symmetry.space_group_name_H-M   'P 1'
#
loop_
_entity.id
_entity.type
_entity.pdbx_description
1 polymer ?
#
loop_
_entity_poly.entity_id
_entity_poly.type
_entity_poly.pdbx_seq_one_letter_code
_entity_poly.pdbx_strand_id
1 'polypeptide(L)'
;MNNLQSFFKEEQNRASQLHHLLDGKITLYIRPKSVHWQVRITMPSGEYIRLSTGQYDLDEAKTQAVILYETIKTKIKMGTPLRAKTFGDVARLVLKDIRASKTLNKHKKIYRDYVFVIQKYLLPFFDKKKIAELTATDIAEFEQWRVSVMGKIPKASTEQNHSSAYNRIMNFARSMAYIPSDKPIPPMKVEGPKGEARPAFTQQEIDYLLEYMKTWEIEDDVFYPENRKLCRCYVEFLLYTGIRHGTEALPVRWKHLQWHYIKDKKYLKVWVSGKTGPRFLIAKHIFIESLTRLYKWQGLKYETLDDLINARLDRKVFATPDGYQ
;
A
#
# COMPACT_ATOMS: atom_id res chain seq x y z
N MET A 1 -25.74 -37.37 51.66
CA MET A 1 -24.35 -36.87 51.51
C MET A 1 -23.47 -37.77 50.62
N ASN A 2 -23.79 -39.05 50.39
CA ASN A 2 -22.94 -39.97 49.61
C ASN A 2 -22.89 -39.69 48.07
N ASN A 3 -23.91 -39.08 47.46
CA ASN A 3 -23.95 -38.89 46.04
C ASN A 3 -23.03 -37.75 45.50
N LEU A 4 -22.77 -36.74 46.33
CA LEU A 4 -21.87 -35.64 45.92
C LEU A 4 -20.38 -36.05 46.02
N GLN A 5 -20.03 -36.86 47.02
CA GLN A 5 -18.65 -37.34 47.13
C GLN A 5 -18.29 -38.37 46.05
N SER A 6 -19.24 -39.21 45.63
CA SER A 6 -19.02 -40.12 44.51
C SER A 6 -18.88 -39.35 43.19
N PHE A 7 -19.68 -38.32 42.95
CA PHE A 7 -19.60 -37.47 41.78
C PHE A 7 -18.25 -36.74 41.70
N PHE A 8 -17.77 -36.15 42.79
CA PHE A 8 -16.45 -35.50 42.81
C PHE A 8 -15.29 -36.50 42.65
N LYS A 9 -15.41 -37.73 43.14
CA LYS A 9 -14.42 -38.79 42.90
C LYS A 9 -14.39 -39.26 41.44
N GLU A 10 -15.54 -39.36 40.80
CA GLU A 10 -15.64 -39.68 39.37
C GLU A 10 -15.08 -38.57 38.49
N GLU A 11 -15.34 -37.30 38.79
CA GLU A 11 -14.74 -36.17 38.08
C GLU A 11 -13.22 -36.10 38.24
N GLN A 12 -12.70 -36.36 39.48
CA GLN A 12 -11.24 -36.42 39.72
C GLN A 12 -10.59 -37.60 39.00
N ASN A 13 -11.25 -38.77 38.94
CA ASN A 13 -10.76 -39.92 38.16
C ASN A 13 -10.78 -39.66 36.65
N ARG A 14 -11.79 -38.95 36.12
CA ARG A 14 -11.84 -38.53 34.71
C ARG A 14 -10.70 -37.55 34.39
N ALA A 15 -10.39 -36.62 35.25
CA ALA A 15 -9.36 -35.61 35.04
C ALA A 15 -7.94 -36.19 35.01
N SER A 16 -7.71 -37.36 35.59
CA SER A 16 -6.41 -38.03 35.63
C SER A 16 -6.17 -39.02 34.48
N GLN A 17 -7.19 -39.32 33.65
CA GLN A 17 -7.10 -40.32 32.60
C GLN A 17 -6.57 -39.68 31.27
N LEU A 18 -5.51 -40.27 30.74
CA LEU A 18 -4.97 -39.97 29.41
C LEU A 18 -5.27 -41.15 28.48
N HIS A 19 -5.92 -40.89 27.37
CA HIS A 19 -6.19 -41.93 26.37
C HIS A 19 -5.37 -41.63 25.11
N HIS A 20 -4.53 -42.57 24.71
CA HIS A 20 -3.68 -42.48 23.53
C HIS A 20 -4.29 -43.28 22.39
N LEU A 21 -4.35 -42.66 21.19
CA LEU A 21 -4.81 -43.27 19.95
C LEU A 21 -3.74 -43.09 18.88
N LEU A 22 -3.76 -43.96 17.83
CA LEU A 22 -2.87 -43.91 16.68
C LEU A 22 -1.39 -43.77 17.06
N ASP A 23 -0.91 -44.71 17.90
CA ASP A 23 0.51 -44.77 18.37
C ASP A 23 0.97 -43.48 19.05
N GLY A 24 0.09 -42.86 19.86
CA GLY A 24 0.40 -41.65 20.63
C GLY A 24 0.29 -40.33 19.80
N LYS A 25 -0.10 -40.40 18.54
CA LYS A 25 -0.34 -39.18 17.71
C LYS A 25 -1.52 -38.36 18.19
N ILE A 26 -2.49 -39.03 18.88
CA ILE A 26 -3.65 -38.40 19.49
C ILE A 26 -3.63 -38.72 20.97
N THR A 27 -3.79 -37.70 21.81
CA THR A 27 -3.97 -37.85 23.25
C THR A 27 -5.23 -37.12 23.68
N LEU A 28 -6.17 -37.85 24.26
CA LEU A 28 -7.37 -37.31 24.92
C LEU A 28 -7.13 -37.08 26.38
N TYR A 29 -7.63 -35.96 26.91
CA TYR A 29 -7.53 -35.60 28.33
C TYR A 29 -8.63 -34.62 28.71
N ILE A 30 -8.94 -34.52 30.00
CA ILE A 30 -9.84 -33.50 30.52
C ILE A 30 -9.03 -32.41 31.22
N ARG A 31 -9.35 -31.14 30.94
CA ARG A 31 -8.78 -30.01 31.67
C ARG A 31 -9.55 -29.75 32.96
N PRO A 32 -8.90 -29.29 34.03
CA PRO A 32 -9.62 -28.79 35.21
C PRO A 32 -10.67 -27.75 34.78
N LYS A 33 -11.88 -27.88 35.30
CA LYS A 33 -13.06 -27.04 34.95
C LYS A 33 -13.62 -27.19 33.52
N SER A 34 -13.24 -28.23 32.78
CA SER A 34 -13.83 -28.55 31.49
C SER A 34 -14.70 -29.81 31.60
N VAL A 35 -15.89 -29.75 31.06
CA VAL A 35 -16.80 -30.89 30.95
C VAL A 35 -16.56 -31.74 29.72
N HIS A 36 -15.92 -31.17 28.70
CA HIS A 36 -15.65 -31.83 27.43
C HIS A 36 -14.20 -32.33 27.34
N TRP A 37 -14.04 -33.48 26.69
CA TRP A 37 -12.74 -34.03 26.36
C TRP A 37 -11.96 -33.10 25.46
N GLN A 38 -10.68 -32.92 25.76
CA GLN A 38 -9.71 -32.17 24.93
C GLN A 38 -8.84 -33.17 24.18
N VAL A 39 -8.45 -32.80 22.98
CA VAL A 39 -7.54 -33.61 22.19
C VAL A 39 -6.22 -32.83 21.96
N ARG A 40 -5.11 -33.52 22.16
CA ARG A 40 -3.79 -33.11 21.72
C ARG A 40 -3.38 -33.96 20.55
N ILE A 41 -3.14 -33.36 19.41
CA ILE A 41 -2.68 -33.99 18.16
C ILE A 41 -1.22 -33.62 17.96
N THR A 42 -0.36 -34.63 17.90
CA THR A 42 1.08 -34.44 17.63
C THR A 42 1.34 -34.47 16.13
N MET A 43 2.06 -33.46 15.66
CA MET A 43 2.39 -33.25 14.26
C MET A 43 3.68 -33.98 13.90
N PRO A 44 3.90 -34.29 12.59
CA PRO A 44 5.19 -34.86 12.14
C PRO A 44 6.41 -33.99 12.46
N SER A 45 6.21 -32.67 12.63
CA SER A 45 7.25 -31.71 13.05
C SER A 45 7.62 -31.78 14.52
N GLY A 46 6.93 -32.62 15.32
CA GLY A 46 7.07 -32.67 16.78
C GLY A 46 6.23 -31.64 17.53
N GLU A 47 5.66 -30.65 16.84
CA GLU A 47 4.72 -29.72 17.43
C GLU A 47 3.36 -30.39 17.71
N TYR A 48 2.55 -29.78 18.56
CA TYR A 48 1.22 -30.31 18.86
C TYR A 48 0.13 -29.24 18.83
N ILE A 49 -1.05 -29.68 18.43
CA ILE A 49 -2.27 -28.87 18.41
C ILE A 49 -3.20 -29.36 19.53
N ARG A 50 -3.81 -28.43 20.26
CA ARG A 50 -4.82 -28.72 21.26
C ARG A 50 -6.18 -28.19 20.80
N LEU A 51 -7.20 -29.05 20.80
CA LEU A 51 -8.57 -28.71 20.42
C LEU A 51 -9.54 -29.31 21.42
N SER A 52 -10.77 -28.80 21.50
CA SER A 52 -11.87 -29.46 22.17
C SER A 52 -12.52 -30.44 21.23
N THR A 53 -12.90 -31.62 21.71
CA THR A 53 -13.74 -32.54 20.92
C THR A 53 -15.20 -32.11 20.92
N GLY A 54 -15.62 -31.28 21.89
CA GLY A 54 -17.01 -30.90 22.10
C GLY A 54 -17.86 -32.03 22.70
N GLN A 55 -17.26 -33.19 23.02
CA GLN A 55 -17.95 -34.37 23.47
C GLN A 55 -17.71 -34.60 24.95
N TYR A 56 -18.76 -35.04 25.65
CA TYR A 56 -18.71 -35.43 27.05
C TYR A 56 -18.35 -36.91 27.21
N ASP A 57 -18.95 -37.76 26.38
CA ASP A 57 -18.68 -39.18 26.33
C ASP A 57 -17.29 -39.48 25.74
N LEU A 58 -16.62 -40.50 26.28
CA LEU A 58 -15.24 -40.84 25.87
C LEU A 58 -15.20 -41.47 24.46
N ASP A 59 -16.14 -42.31 24.10
CA ASP A 59 -16.11 -43.01 22.82
C ASP A 59 -16.52 -42.08 21.68
N GLU A 60 -17.48 -41.18 21.93
CA GLU A 60 -17.75 -40.07 21.02
C GLU A 60 -16.54 -39.12 20.88
N ALA A 61 -15.85 -38.84 21.99
CA ALA A 61 -14.64 -38.03 21.97
C ALA A 61 -13.49 -38.68 21.18
N LYS A 62 -13.32 -40.01 21.30
CA LYS A 62 -12.34 -40.76 20.47
C LYS A 62 -12.67 -40.67 19.00
N THR A 63 -13.92 -40.87 18.63
CA THR A 63 -14.38 -40.74 17.23
C THR A 63 -14.12 -39.33 16.69
N GLN A 64 -14.51 -38.30 17.44
CA GLN A 64 -14.29 -36.92 17.05
C GLN A 64 -12.80 -36.55 16.97
N ALA A 65 -11.96 -37.11 17.86
CA ALA A 65 -10.53 -36.89 17.85
C ALA A 65 -9.84 -37.46 16.56
N VAL A 66 -10.31 -38.60 16.08
CA VAL A 66 -9.83 -39.19 14.81
C VAL A 66 -10.26 -38.33 13.62
N ILE A 67 -11.50 -37.84 13.59
CA ILE A 67 -11.99 -36.93 12.56
C ILE A 67 -11.14 -35.64 12.53
N LEU A 68 -10.87 -35.05 13.68
CA LEU A 68 -10.03 -33.86 13.81
C LEU A 68 -8.61 -34.14 13.31
N TYR A 69 -8.04 -35.28 13.64
CA TYR A 69 -6.71 -35.68 13.18
C TYR A 69 -6.63 -35.79 11.64
N GLU A 70 -7.55 -36.51 11.02
CA GLU A 70 -7.58 -36.63 9.54
C GLU A 70 -7.87 -35.29 8.86
N THR A 71 -8.71 -34.44 9.44
CA THR A 71 -8.95 -33.09 8.96
C THR A 71 -7.65 -32.26 8.98
N ILE A 72 -6.89 -32.32 10.08
CA ILE A 72 -5.62 -31.62 10.23
C ILE A 72 -4.60 -32.13 9.23
N LYS A 73 -4.46 -33.45 9.11
CA LYS A 73 -3.57 -34.12 8.18
C LYS A 73 -3.85 -33.72 6.72
N THR A 74 -5.12 -33.65 6.34
CA THR A 74 -5.55 -33.18 5.03
C THR A 74 -5.18 -31.72 4.79
N LYS A 75 -5.42 -30.85 5.79
CA LYS A 75 -5.02 -29.44 5.71
C LYS A 75 -3.52 -29.26 5.52
N ILE A 76 -2.71 -30.04 6.24
CA ILE A 76 -1.25 -30.03 6.07
C ILE A 76 -0.86 -30.44 4.67
N LYS A 77 -1.42 -31.56 4.17
CA LYS A 77 -1.14 -32.06 2.82
C LYS A 77 -1.50 -31.02 1.74
N MET A 78 -2.57 -30.26 1.96
CA MET A 78 -3.01 -29.17 1.08
C MET A 78 -2.30 -27.83 1.32
N GLY A 79 -1.37 -27.74 2.28
CA GLY A 79 -0.71 -26.48 2.64
C GLY A 79 -1.65 -25.44 3.26
N THR A 80 -2.84 -25.88 3.73
CA THR A 80 -3.84 -24.99 4.30
C THR A 80 -3.52 -24.70 5.77
N PRO A 81 -3.62 -23.44 6.25
CA PRO A 81 -3.34 -23.08 7.62
C PRO A 81 -4.23 -23.84 8.62
N LEU A 82 -3.61 -24.37 9.67
CA LEU A 82 -4.29 -25.15 10.71
C LEU A 82 -5.15 -24.28 11.64
N ARG A 83 -4.82 -23.01 11.78
CA ARG A 83 -5.62 -22.03 12.53
C ARG A 83 -6.14 -20.97 11.60
N ALA A 84 -7.43 -20.65 11.75
CA ALA A 84 -8.03 -19.53 11.04
C ALA A 84 -7.31 -18.24 11.46
N LYS A 85 -6.80 -17.51 10.47
CA LYS A 85 -6.20 -16.18 10.69
C LYS A 85 -7.29 -15.13 10.79
N THR A 86 -7.12 -14.20 11.72
CA THR A 86 -7.97 -13.01 11.75
C THR A 86 -7.50 -12.01 10.66
N PHE A 87 -8.38 -11.11 10.28
CA PHE A 87 -8.01 -10.00 9.41
C PHE A 87 -6.84 -9.18 9.99
N GLY A 88 -6.88 -8.94 11.31
CA GLY A 88 -5.83 -8.21 12.00
C GLY A 88 -4.46 -8.90 11.94
N ASP A 89 -4.42 -10.22 12.10
CA ASP A 89 -3.16 -10.97 11.96
C ASP A 89 -2.53 -10.73 10.59
N VAL A 90 -3.33 -10.83 9.53
CA VAL A 90 -2.86 -10.67 8.15
C VAL A 90 -2.51 -9.22 7.85
N ALA A 91 -3.33 -8.27 8.31
CA ALA A 91 -3.07 -6.84 8.13
C ALA A 91 -1.72 -6.41 8.76
N ARG A 92 -1.39 -6.95 9.94
CA ARG A 92 -0.09 -6.70 10.60
C ARG A 92 1.09 -7.28 9.80
N LEU A 93 0.92 -8.45 9.16
CA LEU A 93 1.93 -9.01 8.26
C LEU A 93 2.14 -8.12 7.03
N VAL A 94 1.05 -7.64 6.41
CA VAL A 94 1.12 -6.70 5.27
C VAL A 94 1.78 -5.38 5.68
N LEU A 95 1.49 -4.84 6.86
CA LEU A 95 2.16 -3.65 7.38
C LEU A 95 3.66 -3.86 7.58
N LYS A 96 4.07 -5.05 8.05
CA LYS A 96 5.48 -5.43 8.19
C LYS A 96 6.17 -5.50 6.82
N ASP A 97 5.53 -6.11 5.83
CA ASP A 97 6.01 -6.17 4.45
C ASP A 97 6.18 -4.79 3.82
N ILE A 98 5.18 -3.91 3.98
CA ILE A 98 5.26 -2.52 3.51
C ILE A 98 6.44 -1.77 4.17
N ARG A 99 6.68 -1.98 5.46
CA ARG A 99 7.80 -1.35 6.19
C ARG A 99 9.15 -1.90 5.72
N ALA A 100 9.26 -3.20 5.52
CA ALA A 100 10.48 -3.83 4.98
C ALA A 100 10.79 -3.32 3.57
N SER A 101 9.78 -3.16 2.71
CA SER A 101 9.93 -2.57 1.38
C SER A 101 10.44 -1.11 1.42
N LYS A 102 10.15 -0.38 2.51
CA LYS A 102 10.67 0.96 2.76
C LYS A 102 12.18 0.98 2.95
N THR A 103 12.70 0.08 3.74
CA THR A 103 14.14 -0.03 4.03
C THR A 103 14.94 -0.30 2.75
N LEU A 104 14.34 -0.89 1.73
CA LEU A 104 14.95 -1.18 0.43
C LEU A 104 14.83 -0.05 -0.61
N ASN A 105 14.51 1.20 -0.20
CA ASN A 105 14.34 2.36 -1.09
C ASN A 105 13.32 2.18 -2.24
N LYS A 106 12.44 1.20 -2.17
CA LYS A 106 11.39 0.94 -3.17
C LYS A 106 10.08 1.68 -2.86
N HIS A 107 10.18 2.91 -2.35
CA HIS A 107 9.03 3.68 -1.87
C HIS A 107 8.12 4.18 -2.97
N LYS A 108 6.92 3.61 -3.04
CA LYS A 108 5.78 4.30 -3.67
C LYS A 108 5.04 5.11 -2.60
N LYS A 109 4.76 6.39 -2.87
CA LYS A 109 3.97 7.30 -1.99
C LYS A 109 2.67 6.65 -1.50
N ILE A 110 2.02 5.85 -2.34
CA ILE A 110 0.79 5.11 -2.06
C ILE A 110 0.89 4.16 -0.84
N TYR A 111 2.10 3.71 -0.47
CA TYR A 111 2.25 2.86 0.71
C TYR A 111 1.99 3.59 2.03
N ARG A 112 2.21 4.91 2.08
CA ARG A 112 1.82 5.72 3.23
C ARG A 112 0.31 5.78 3.37
N ASP A 113 -0.38 5.91 2.25
CA ASP A 113 -1.84 5.95 2.20
C ASP A 113 -2.42 4.60 2.64
N TYR A 114 -1.84 3.48 2.20
CA TYR A 114 -2.25 2.14 2.65
C TYR A 114 -2.03 1.95 4.15
N VAL A 115 -0.87 2.32 4.68
CA VAL A 115 -0.59 2.23 6.13
C VAL A 115 -1.62 3.02 6.92
N PHE A 116 -1.91 4.25 6.51
CA PHE A 116 -2.90 5.11 7.14
C PHE A 116 -4.30 4.46 7.12
N VAL A 117 -4.76 3.99 5.96
CA VAL A 117 -6.08 3.37 5.81
C VAL A 117 -6.18 2.10 6.65
N ILE A 118 -5.16 1.24 6.61
CA ILE A 118 -5.15 -0.01 7.37
C ILE A 118 -5.24 0.28 8.88
N GLN A 119 -4.44 1.22 9.38
CA GLN A 119 -4.37 1.50 10.81
C GLN A 119 -5.59 2.26 11.33
N LYS A 120 -6.10 3.22 10.56
CA LYS A 120 -7.18 4.10 11.01
C LYS A 120 -8.59 3.54 10.76
N TYR A 121 -8.76 2.71 9.74
CA TYR A 121 -10.09 2.26 9.33
C TYR A 121 -10.23 0.74 9.32
N LEU A 122 -9.33 0.01 8.66
CA LEU A 122 -9.53 -1.43 8.46
C LEU A 122 -9.30 -2.24 9.74
N LEU A 123 -8.22 -1.99 10.47
CA LEU A 123 -7.93 -2.69 11.72
C LEU A 123 -8.99 -2.43 12.81
N PRO A 124 -9.43 -1.18 13.10
CA PRO A 124 -10.43 -0.95 14.12
C PRO A 124 -11.74 -1.69 13.90
N PHE A 125 -12.10 -1.95 12.63
CA PHE A 125 -13.35 -2.62 12.31
C PHE A 125 -13.20 -4.15 12.14
N PHE A 126 -12.19 -4.60 11.40
CA PHE A 126 -12.07 -6.00 10.99
C PHE A 126 -11.12 -6.84 11.87
N ASP A 127 -10.40 -6.27 12.83
CA ASP A 127 -9.27 -6.92 13.53
C ASP A 127 -9.56 -8.36 13.96
N LYS A 128 -10.69 -8.59 14.63
CA LYS A 128 -11.06 -9.87 15.20
C LYS A 128 -11.83 -10.79 14.25
N LYS A 129 -12.31 -10.29 13.10
CA LYS A 129 -13.06 -11.09 12.14
C LYS A 129 -12.12 -12.08 11.45
N LYS A 130 -12.55 -13.34 11.28
CA LYS A 130 -11.77 -14.35 10.57
C LYS A 130 -11.73 -14.01 9.08
N ILE A 131 -10.52 -13.88 8.53
CA ILE A 131 -10.34 -13.35 7.16
C ILE A 131 -10.99 -14.23 6.08
N ALA A 132 -11.00 -15.55 6.30
CA ALA A 132 -11.64 -16.49 5.39
C ALA A 132 -13.18 -16.51 5.48
N GLU A 133 -13.77 -15.91 6.51
CA GLU A 133 -15.22 -15.92 6.76
C GLU A 133 -15.88 -14.58 6.42
N LEU A 134 -15.12 -13.58 5.97
CA LEU A 134 -15.67 -12.28 5.59
C LEU A 134 -16.73 -12.42 4.49
N THR A 135 -17.82 -11.68 4.65
CA THR A 135 -19.01 -11.67 3.80
C THR A 135 -19.26 -10.29 3.18
N ALA A 136 -20.15 -10.21 2.21
CA ALA A 136 -20.63 -8.94 1.66
C ALA A 136 -21.33 -8.07 2.73
N THR A 137 -22.00 -8.72 3.70
CA THR A 137 -22.62 -8.02 4.85
C THR A 137 -21.58 -7.32 5.70
N ASP A 138 -20.45 -7.98 6.02
CA ASP A 138 -19.34 -7.34 6.75
C ASP A 138 -18.79 -6.10 6.05
N ILE A 139 -18.76 -6.13 4.71
CA ILE A 139 -18.31 -4.97 3.92
C ILE A 139 -19.33 -3.84 3.99
N ALA A 140 -20.64 -4.14 3.86
CA ALA A 140 -21.70 -3.13 3.98
C ALA A 140 -21.72 -2.47 5.37
N GLU A 141 -21.55 -3.26 6.43
CA GLU A 141 -21.41 -2.74 7.79
C GLU A 141 -20.19 -1.83 7.94
N PHE A 142 -19.05 -2.21 7.36
CA PHE A 142 -17.85 -1.38 7.34
C PHE A 142 -18.09 -0.06 6.62
N GLU A 143 -18.77 -0.07 5.48
CA GLU A 143 -19.06 1.14 4.71
C GLU A 143 -19.90 2.13 5.51
N GLN A 144 -20.91 1.65 6.23
CA GLN A 144 -21.72 2.48 7.14
C GLN A 144 -20.90 3.00 8.33
N TRP A 145 -20.15 2.13 8.99
CA TRP A 145 -19.26 2.49 10.08
C TRP A 145 -18.21 3.53 9.63
N ARG A 146 -17.64 3.37 8.46
CA ARG A 146 -16.69 4.31 7.89
C ARG A 146 -17.27 5.72 7.75
N VAL A 147 -18.51 5.84 7.26
CA VAL A 147 -19.23 7.11 7.14
C VAL A 147 -19.39 7.75 8.52
N SER A 148 -19.79 6.98 9.53
CA SER A 148 -19.97 7.49 10.90
C SER A 148 -18.63 8.01 11.48
N VAL A 149 -17.54 7.29 11.31
CA VAL A 149 -16.21 7.69 11.78
C VAL A 149 -15.65 8.91 11.04
N MET A 150 -15.95 9.04 9.75
CA MET A 150 -15.52 10.19 8.94
C MET A 150 -16.39 11.42 9.13
N GLY A 151 -17.60 11.29 9.68
CA GLY A 151 -18.58 12.36 9.81
C GLY A 151 -19.10 12.90 8.47
N LYS A 152 -18.83 12.22 7.36
CA LYS A 152 -19.24 12.58 6.00
C LYS A 152 -19.15 11.40 5.04
N ILE A 153 -19.89 11.48 3.95
CA ILE A 153 -19.79 10.53 2.84
C ILE A 153 -18.40 10.69 2.17
N PRO A 154 -17.61 9.63 2.07
CA PRO A 154 -16.30 9.70 1.43
C PRO A 154 -16.42 9.92 -0.07
N LYS A 155 -15.46 10.64 -0.67
CA LYS A 155 -15.36 10.76 -2.13
C LYS A 155 -14.94 9.42 -2.75
N ALA A 156 -15.34 9.16 -4.00
CA ALA A 156 -14.96 7.97 -4.75
C ALA A 156 -13.45 7.67 -4.71
N SER A 157 -12.60 8.69 -4.78
CA SER A 157 -11.13 8.52 -4.67
C SER A 157 -10.67 8.03 -3.30
N THR A 158 -11.36 8.41 -2.23
CA THR A 158 -11.10 7.92 -0.87
C THR A 158 -11.53 6.47 -0.74
N GLU A 159 -12.71 6.12 -1.24
CA GLU A 159 -13.22 4.76 -1.26
C GLU A 159 -12.32 3.84 -2.08
N GLN A 160 -11.83 4.31 -3.24
CA GLN A 160 -10.87 3.58 -4.05
C GLN A 160 -9.56 3.29 -3.31
N ASN A 161 -9.05 4.23 -2.51
CA ASN A 161 -7.87 4.01 -1.68
C ASN A 161 -8.14 2.97 -0.58
N HIS A 162 -9.32 3.01 0.06
CA HIS A 162 -9.72 2.03 1.06
C HIS A 162 -9.87 0.63 0.44
N SER A 163 -10.54 0.53 -0.69
CA SER A 163 -10.69 -0.72 -1.45
C SER A 163 -9.33 -1.28 -1.87
N SER A 164 -8.41 -0.44 -2.33
CA SER A 164 -7.06 -0.85 -2.72
C SER A 164 -6.25 -1.40 -1.55
N ALA A 165 -6.34 -0.75 -0.37
CA ALA A 165 -5.67 -1.23 0.85
C ALA A 165 -6.28 -2.55 1.35
N TYR A 166 -7.59 -2.69 1.32
CA TYR A 166 -8.31 -3.93 1.65
C TYR A 166 -7.91 -5.06 0.70
N ASN A 167 -7.99 -4.82 -0.61
CA ASN A 167 -7.63 -5.82 -1.62
C ASN A 167 -6.17 -6.28 -1.49
N ARG A 168 -5.25 -5.39 -1.08
CA ARG A 168 -3.87 -5.77 -0.80
C ARG A 168 -3.78 -6.80 0.33
N ILE A 169 -4.55 -6.63 1.41
CA ILE A 169 -4.60 -7.57 2.53
C ILE A 169 -5.21 -8.90 2.09
N MET A 170 -6.33 -8.85 1.37
CA MET A 170 -7.05 -10.04 0.91
C MET A 170 -6.24 -10.85 -0.10
N ASN A 171 -5.55 -10.19 -1.03
CA ASN A 171 -4.66 -10.84 -1.99
C ASN A 171 -3.43 -11.46 -1.30
N PHE A 172 -2.86 -10.78 -0.29
CA PHE A 172 -1.80 -11.35 0.53
C PHE A 172 -2.31 -12.59 1.28
N ALA A 173 -3.50 -12.53 1.89
CA ALA A 173 -4.11 -13.68 2.55
C ALA A 173 -4.31 -14.86 1.61
N ARG A 174 -4.73 -14.60 0.37
CA ARG A 174 -4.89 -15.63 -0.67
C ARG A 174 -3.56 -16.23 -1.10
N SER A 175 -2.53 -15.41 -1.31
CA SER A 175 -1.19 -15.89 -1.68
C SER A 175 -0.54 -16.76 -0.60
N MET A 176 -0.92 -16.52 0.67
CA MET A 176 -0.48 -17.32 1.83
C MET A 176 -1.44 -18.48 2.15
N ALA A 177 -2.39 -18.78 1.27
CA ALA A 177 -3.41 -19.81 1.44
C ALA A 177 -4.27 -19.67 2.72
N TYR A 178 -4.37 -18.44 3.30
CA TYR A 178 -5.27 -18.18 4.43
C TYR A 178 -6.72 -18.06 4.01
N ILE A 179 -6.98 -17.84 2.72
CA ILE A 179 -8.29 -17.88 2.07
C ILE A 179 -8.23 -18.94 0.99
N PRO A 180 -9.20 -19.89 0.90
CA PRO A 180 -9.28 -20.84 -0.20
C PRO A 180 -9.29 -20.14 -1.57
N SER A 181 -8.64 -20.75 -2.56
CA SER A 181 -8.49 -20.14 -3.90
C SER A 181 -9.80 -19.95 -4.62
N ASP A 182 -10.75 -20.84 -4.40
CA ASP A 182 -12.10 -20.85 -4.96
C ASP A 182 -13.08 -19.89 -4.25
N LYS A 183 -12.72 -19.41 -3.04
CA LYS A 183 -13.59 -18.49 -2.30
C LYS A 183 -13.51 -17.08 -2.87
N PRO A 184 -14.65 -16.47 -3.29
CA PRO A 184 -14.66 -15.09 -3.75
C PRO A 184 -14.33 -14.11 -2.61
N ILE A 185 -13.54 -13.07 -2.91
CA ILE A 185 -13.29 -11.97 -1.99
C ILE A 185 -14.46 -10.98 -2.13
N PRO A 186 -15.20 -10.68 -1.05
CA PRO A 186 -16.25 -9.67 -1.12
C PRO A 186 -15.66 -8.30 -1.45
N PRO A 187 -16.11 -7.63 -2.53
CA PRO A 187 -15.55 -6.35 -2.95
C PRO A 187 -16.06 -5.20 -2.10
N MET A 188 -15.22 -4.20 -1.86
CA MET A 188 -15.67 -2.89 -1.39
C MET A 188 -16.19 -2.08 -2.57
N LYS A 189 -17.36 -1.47 -2.43
CA LYS A 189 -17.95 -0.60 -3.44
C LYS A 189 -17.29 0.76 -3.48
N VAL A 190 -17.33 1.39 -4.63
CA VAL A 190 -16.85 2.75 -4.86
C VAL A 190 -17.99 3.54 -5.49
N GLU A 191 -18.85 4.08 -4.63
CA GLU A 191 -20.12 4.75 -5.00
C GLU A 191 -20.14 6.23 -4.60
N GLY A 192 -19.11 6.69 -3.87
CA GLY A 192 -19.00 8.06 -3.41
C GLY A 192 -18.97 9.10 -4.55
N PRO A 193 -19.26 10.36 -4.26
CA PRO A 193 -19.28 11.41 -5.27
C PRO A 193 -17.91 11.54 -5.95
N LYS A 194 -17.94 11.56 -7.29
CA LYS A 194 -16.76 11.86 -8.07
C LYS A 194 -16.41 13.33 -7.90
N GLY A 195 -15.13 13.63 -7.71
CA GLY A 195 -14.67 15.01 -7.77
C GLY A 195 -14.80 15.55 -9.19
N GLU A 196 -15.15 16.82 -9.30
CA GLU A 196 -15.09 17.51 -10.59
C GLU A 196 -13.66 17.52 -11.13
N ALA A 197 -13.53 17.35 -12.44
CA ALA A 197 -12.24 17.51 -13.10
C ALA A 197 -11.82 18.98 -12.95
N ARG A 198 -10.56 19.20 -12.57
CA ARG A 198 -10.02 20.58 -12.58
C ARG A 198 -10.01 21.08 -14.02
N PRO A 199 -10.55 22.26 -14.29
CA PRO A 199 -10.50 22.83 -15.63
C PRO A 199 -9.04 23.04 -16.05
N ALA A 200 -8.77 22.90 -17.34
CA ALA A 200 -7.49 23.32 -17.91
C ALA A 200 -7.49 24.86 -18.03
N PHE A 201 -6.32 25.46 -17.92
CA PHE A 201 -6.16 26.87 -18.24
C PHE A 201 -6.49 27.13 -19.72
N THR A 202 -7.24 28.18 -19.97
CA THR A 202 -7.43 28.73 -21.30
C THR A 202 -6.13 29.37 -21.81
N GLN A 203 -6.01 29.59 -23.12
CA GLN A 203 -4.84 30.30 -23.65
C GLN A 203 -4.69 31.70 -23.07
N GLN A 204 -5.81 32.41 -22.91
CA GLN A 204 -5.82 33.76 -22.33
C GLN A 204 -5.30 33.79 -20.89
N GLU A 205 -5.71 32.80 -20.06
CA GLU A 205 -5.21 32.67 -18.69
C GLU A 205 -3.72 32.33 -18.66
N ILE A 206 -3.25 31.51 -19.60
CA ILE A 206 -1.81 31.18 -19.73
C ILE A 206 -1.03 32.45 -20.11
N ASP A 207 -1.49 33.21 -21.09
CA ASP A 207 -0.83 34.42 -21.55
C ASP A 207 -0.78 35.49 -20.44
N TYR A 208 -1.88 35.65 -19.72
CA TYR A 208 -1.95 36.52 -18.56
C TYR A 208 -0.98 36.07 -17.44
N LEU A 209 -0.95 34.79 -17.12
CA LEU A 209 -0.05 34.24 -16.11
C LEU A 209 1.41 34.50 -16.47
N LEU A 210 1.79 34.24 -17.71
CA LEU A 210 3.16 34.40 -18.19
C LEU A 210 3.59 35.89 -18.18
N GLU A 211 2.69 36.80 -18.51
CA GLU A 211 2.96 38.23 -18.44
C GLU A 211 3.09 38.70 -17.00
N TYR A 212 2.16 38.31 -16.13
CA TYR A 212 2.22 38.60 -14.69
C TYR A 212 3.52 38.11 -14.07
N MET A 213 3.98 36.91 -14.42
CA MET A 213 5.23 36.36 -13.86
C MET A 213 6.48 37.15 -14.22
N LYS A 214 6.45 37.99 -15.27
CA LYS A 214 7.57 38.87 -15.63
C LYS A 214 7.75 40.00 -14.60
N THR A 215 6.65 40.60 -14.14
CA THR A 215 6.66 41.63 -13.09
C THR A 215 6.85 41.03 -11.72
N TRP A 216 6.20 39.91 -11.42
CA TRP A 216 6.27 39.21 -10.16
C TRP A 216 7.71 38.75 -9.78
N GLU A 217 8.53 38.37 -10.76
CA GLU A 217 9.91 37.92 -10.48
C GLU A 217 10.87 39.03 -10.05
N ILE A 218 10.52 40.32 -10.34
CA ILE A 218 11.35 41.50 -10.07
C ILE A 218 10.77 42.42 -8.99
N GLU A 219 9.62 42.06 -8.39
CA GLU A 219 9.04 42.82 -7.28
C GLU A 219 10.01 42.91 -6.09
N ASP A 220 10.18 44.11 -5.56
CA ASP A 220 10.96 44.36 -4.34
C ASP A 220 10.25 43.83 -3.08
N ASP A 221 10.97 43.69 -1.98
CA ASP A 221 10.48 43.23 -0.68
C ASP A 221 10.05 41.73 -0.60
N VAL A 222 10.80 40.83 -1.18
CA VAL A 222 10.51 39.39 -1.12
C VAL A 222 11.59 38.61 -0.40
N PHE A 223 11.17 37.69 0.44
CA PHE A 223 12.05 36.85 1.24
C PHE A 223 13.01 35.94 0.42
N TYR A 224 12.71 35.63 -0.84
CA TYR A 224 13.54 34.76 -1.70
C TYR A 224 13.39 35.13 -3.18
N PRO A 225 14.03 36.20 -3.67
CA PRO A 225 13.90 36.66 -5.06
C PRO A 225 14.41 35.62 -6.07
N GLU A 226 15.42 34.84 -5.72
CA GLU A 226 15.94 33.78 -6.58
C GLU A 226 14.91 32.68 -6.85
N ASN A 227 14.09 32.35 -5.84
CA ASN A 227 13.03 31.34 -6.00
C ASN A 227 11.97 31.79 -7.01
N ARG A 228 11.70 33.08 -7.14
CA ARG A 228 10.75 33.61 -8.12
C ARG A 228 11.23 33.42 -9.55
N LYS A 229 12.50 33.73 -9.82
CA LYS A 229 13.14 33.51 -11.12
C LYS A 229 13.13 32.06 -11.53
N LEU A 230 13.49 31.19 -10.58
CA LEU A 230 13.46 29.74 -10.75
C LEU A 230 12.05 29.24 -11.01
N CYS A 231 11.08 29.71 -10.23
CA CYS A 231 9.66 29.33 -10.35
C CYS A 231 9.10 29.72 -11.72
N ARG A 232 9.35 30.94 -12.20
CA ARG A 232 8.91 31.36 -13.53
C ARG A 232 9.46 30.42 -14.62
N CYS A 233 10.75 30.18 -14.63
CA CYS A 233 11.34 29.29 -15.63
C CYS A 233 10.80 27.86 -15.51
N TYR A 234 10.52 27.39 -14.30
CA TYR A 234 9.93 26.08 -14.08
C TYR A 234 8.49 25.98 -14.57
N VAL A 235 7.66 27.03 -14.39
CA VAL A 235 6.29 27.10 -14.93
C VAL A 235 6.32 27.10 -16.45
N GLU A 236 7.20 27.92 -17.06
CA GLU A 236 7.42 27.95 -18.51
C GLU A 236 7.84 26.56 -19.03
N PHE A 237 8.69 25.85 -18.31
CA PHE A 237 9.08 24.47 -18.64
C PHE A 237 7.90 23.51 -18.66
N LEU A 238 7.06 23.55 -17.62
CA LEU A 238 5.86 22.70 -17.57
C LEU A 238 4.91 22.98 -18.74
N LEU A 239 4.68 24.26 -19.04
CA LEU A 239 3.77 24.69 -20.12
C LEU A 239 4.30 24.33 -21.51
N TYR A 240 5.60 24.51 -21.74
CA TYR A 240 6.19 24.36 -23.07
C TYR A 240 6.66 22.95 -23.40
N THR A 241 6.70 22.05 -22.41
CA THR A 241 7.09 20.64 -22.62
C THR A 241 5.97 19.66 -22.36
N GLY A 242 4.91 20.04 -21.63
CA GLY A 242 3.87 19.12 -21.13
C GLY A 242 4.39 18.10 -20.12
N ILE A 243 5.55 18.33 -19.51
CA ILE A 243 6.13 17.46 -18.49
C ILE A 243 5.29 17.47 -17.21
N ARG A 244 5.24 16.35 -16.48
CA ARG A 244 4.56 16.32 -15.19
C ARG A 244 5.40 16.99 -14.11
N HIS A 245 4.74 17.84 -13.31
CA HIS A 245 5.35 18.44 -12.12
C HIS A 245 5.91 17.39 -11.16
N GLY A 246 6.99 17.74 -10.46
CA GLY A 246 7.56 16.96 -9.37
C GLY A 246 8.56 15.91 -9.84
N THR A 247 8.27 14.64 -9.65
CA THR A 247 9.22 13.52 -9.85
C THR A 247 9.77 13.39 -11.28
N GLU A 248 9.14 13.99 -12.26
CA GLU A 248 9.57 13.97 -13.66
C GLU A 248 10.35 15.21 -14.02
N ALA A 249 9.89 16.40 -13.63
CA ALA A 249 10.47 17.68 -14.01
C ALA A 249 11.65 18.10 -13.11
N LEU A 250 11.54 17.97 -11.76
CA LEU A 250 12.57 18.42 -10.83
C LEU A 250 13.95 17.73 -10.99
N PRO A 251 14.04 16.43 -11.32
CA PRO A 251 15.32 15.76 -11.51
C PRO A 251 16.02 16.11 -12.84
N VAL A 252 15.41 16.90 -13.71
CA VAL A 252 16.01 17.23 -15.01
C VAL A 252 17.34 17.97 -14.81
N ARG A 253 18.36 17.50 -15.53
CA ARG A 253 19.71 18.05 -15.53
C ARG A 253 20.06 18.59 -16.91
N TRP A 254 21.01 19.52 -16.99
CA TRP A 254 21.47 20.06 -18.27
C TRP A 254 21.91 18.96 -19.23
N LYS A 255 22.54 17.88 -18.79
CA LYS A 255 22.90 16.71 -19.60
C LYS A 255 21.69 15.96 -20.22
N HIS A 256 20.48 16.18 -19.69
CA HIS A 256 19.25 15.59 -20.24
C HIS A 256 18.67 16.39 -21.39
N LEU A 257 19.18 17.57 -21.67
CA LEU A 257 18.81 18.41 -22.79
C LEU A 257 19.68 18.06 -23.99
N GLN A 258 19.08 17.97 -25.16
CA GLN A 258 19.79 17.63 -26.40
C GLN A 258 19.15 18.35 -27.57
N TRP A 259 19.97 18.71 -28.54
CA TRP A 259 19.46 19.17 -29.81
C TRP A 259 18.99 17.99 -30.67
N HIS A 260 17.90 18.19 -31.36
CA HIS A 260 17.35 17.24 -32.33
C HIS A 260 17.02 17.97 -33.62
N TYR A 261 17.51 17.45 -34.73
CA TYR A 261 17.35 18.06 -36.03
C TYR A 261 16.40 17.23 -36.88
N ILE A 262 15.40 17.90 -37.46
CA ILE A 262 14.52 17.31 -38.46
C ILE A 262 14.61 18.19 -39.69
N LYS A 263 15.22 17.69 -40.76
CA LYS A 263 15.63 18.51 -41.92
C LYS A 263 16.45 19.69 -41.40
N ASP A 264 16.13 20.91 -41.79
CA ASP A 264 16.84 22.12 -41.39
C ASP A 264 16.34 22.75 -40.07
N LYS A 265 15.39 22.11 -39.39
CA LYS A 265 14.80 22.64 -38.17
C LYS A 265 15.44 22.00 -36.91
N LYS A 266 15.83 22.85 -35.98
CA LYS A 266 16.44 22.51 -34.71
C LYS A 266 15.40 22.53 -33.62
N TYR A 267 15.31 21.44 -32.83
CA TYR A 267 14.36 21.26 -31.73
C TYR A 267 15.10 20.93 -30.46
N LEU A 268 14.59 21.41 -29.29
CA LEU A 268 15.09 21.02 -28.01
C LEU A 268 14.41 19.72 -27.56
N LYS A 269 15.20 18.69 -27.34
CA LYS A 269 14.79 17.38 -26.87
C LYS A 269 15.18 17.22 -25.41
N VAL A 270 14.23 16.81 -24.58
CA VAL A 270 14.43 16.65 -23.13
C VAL A 270 14.21 15.20 -22.76
N TRP A 271 15.24 14.54 -22.19
CA TRP A 271 15.09 13.21 -21.62
C TRP A 271 14.47 13.30 -20.25
N VAL A 272 13.43 12.50 -19.99
CA VAL A 272 12.72 12.45 -18.71
C VAL A 272 12.43 11.00 -18.33
N SER A 273 12.36 10.74 -17.02
CA SER A 273 11.96 9.44 -16.49
C SER A 273 11.00 9.65 -15.35
N GLY A 274 9.83 9.02 -15.43
CA GLY A 274 8.77 9.17 -14.45
C GLY A 274 7.91 7.92 -14.33
N LYS A 275 6.67 8.08 -13.92
CA LYS A 275 5.72 6.99 -13.65
C LYS A 275 5.52 6.03 -14.84
N THR A 276 5.64 6.53 -16.06
CA THR A 276 5.42 5.77 -17.31
C THR A 276 6.72 5.30 -17.97
N GLY A 277 7.86 5.40 -17.26
CA GLY A 277 9.16 5.05 -17.79
C GLY A 277 9.90 6.20 -18.47
N PRO A 278 11.11 5.94 -18.99
CA PRO A 278 11.92 6.93 -19.68
C PRO A 278 11.33 7.29 -21.04
N ARG A 279 11.39 8.56 -21.40
CA ARG A 279 10.99 9.07 -22.73
C ARG A 279 11.66 10.39 -23.04
N PHE A 280 11.57 10.79 -24.31
CA PHE A 280 11.94 12.13 -24.73
C PHE A 280 10.70 12.99 -24.95
N LEU A 281 10.81 14.26 -24.59
CA LEU A 281 9.85 15.30 -24.90
C LEU A 281 10.51 16.28 -25.88
N ILE A 282 9.70 16.89 -26.75
CA ILE A 282 10.13 18.02 -27.58
C ILE A 282 9.53 19.29 -27.00
N ALA A 283 10.38 20.22 -26.59
CA ALA A 283 9.94 21.50 -26.08
C ALA A 283 9.50 22.45 -27.20
N LYS A 284 8.50 23.30 -26.92
CA LYS A 284 8.18 24.43 -27.80
C LYS A 284 9.41 25.34 -27.93
N HIS A 285 9.63 25.92 -29.11
CA HIS A 285 10.82 26.71 -29.44
C HIS A 285 11.03 27.91 -28.51
N ILE A 286 9.96 28.56 -28.08
CA ILE A 286 9.99 29.69 -27.14
C ILE A 286 10.67 29.35 -25.80
N PHE A 287 10.72 28.08 -25.38
CA PHE A 287 11.38 27.66 -24.16
C PHE A 287 12.91 27.85 -24.21
N ILE A 288 13.50 27.95 -25.41
CA ILE A 288 14.94 28.20 -25.55
C ILE A 288 15.32 29.55 -24.93
N GLU A 289 14.46 30.56 -25.03
CA GLU A 289 14.67 31.88 -24.42
C GLU A 289 14.67 31.78 -22.88
N SER A 290 13.73 31.00 -22.34
CA SER A 290 13.65 30.75 -20.89
C SER A 290 14.91 30.07 -20.35
N LEU A 291 15.42 29.07 -21.06
CA LEU A 291 16.66 28.39 -20.71
C LEU A 291 17.88 29.31 -20.84
N THR A 292 17.90 30.17 -21.87
CA THR A 292 18.98 31.14 -22.07
C THR A 292 19.03 32.12 -20.91
N ARG A 293 17.88 32.63 -20.47
CA ARG A 293 17.76 33.49 -19.30
C ARG A 293 18.23 32.77 -18.02
N LEU A 294 17.81 31.49 -17.86
CA LEU A 294 18.11 30.70 -16.68
C LEU A 294 19.60 30.40 -16.52
N TYR A 295 20.30 29.93 -17.58
CA TYR A 295 21.72 29.58 -17.45
C TYR A 295 22.60 30.80 -17.20
N LYS A 296 22.27 31.94 -17.82
CA LYS A 296 22.95 33.21 -17.55
C LYS A 296 22.79 33.65 -16.09
N TRP A 297 21.56 33.57 -15.58
CA TRP A 297 21.28 33.88 -14.18
C TRP A 297 22.00 32.93 -13.22
N GLN A 298 22.13 31.66 -13.58
CA GLN A 298 22.90 30.68 -12.80
C GLN A 298 24.41 30.92 -12.81
N GLY A 299 24.91 31.87 -13.57
CA GLY A 299 26.33 32.18 -13.70
C GLY A 299 27.16 31.08 -14.37
N LEU A 300 26.53 30.24 -15.19
CA LEU A 300 27.19 29.15 -15.91
C LEU A 300 28.09 29.76 -17.02
N LYS A 301 29.42 29.43 -16.96
CA LYS A 301 30.45 30.00 -17.85
C LYS A 301 30.47 29.29 -19.21
N TYR A 302 29.42 29.52 -20.03
CA TYR A 302 29.34 29.07 -21.40
C TYR A 302 28.94 30.26 -22.29
N GLU A 303 29.50 30.34 -23.48
CA GLU A 303 29.21 31.45 -24.39
C GLU A 303 27.78 31.39 -24.88
N THR A 304 27.33 30.21 -25.27
CA THR A 304 25.98 29.98 -25.79
C THR A 304 25.26 28.86 -25.05
N LEU A 305 23.92 28.81 -25.19
CA LEU A 305 23.13 27.68 -24.72
C LEU A 305 23.52 26.38 -25.42
N ASP A 306 23.97 26.47 -26.68
CA ASP A 306 24.43 25.32 -27.46
C ASP A 306 25.66 24.67 -26.81
N ASP A 307 26.64 25.50 -26.39
CA ASP A 307 27.84 25.03 -25.76
C ASP A 307 27.52 24.33 -24.42
N LEU A 308 26.60 24.90 -23.64
CA LEU A 308 26.15 24.30 -22.40
C LEU A 308 25.47 22.94 -22.62
N ILE A 309 24.58 22.85 -23.61
CA ILE A 309 23.88 21.60 -23.93
C ILE A 309 24.87 20.55 -24.44
N ASN A 310 25.82 20.94 -25.29
CA ASN A 310 26.84 20.05 -25.83
C ASN A 310 27.82 19.56 -24.74
N ALA A 311 28.12 20.41 -23.75
CA ALA A 311 28.97 20.05 -22.61
C ALA A 311 28.38 19.00 -21.68
N ARG A 312 27.08 18.70 -21.82
CA ARG A 312 26.39 17.63 -21.02
C ARG A 312 26.58 17.80 -19.51
N LEU A 313 26.52 19.03 -19.01
CA LEU A 313 26.78 19.37 -17.61
C LEU A 313 25.86 18.57 -16.66
N ASP A 314 26.44 17.89 -15.69
CA ASP A 314 25.70 17.13 -14.68
C ASP A 314 25.24 18.00 -13.50
N ARG A 315 24.49 19.06 -13.81
CA ARG A 315 23.86 19.97 -12.85
C ARG A 315 22.37 20.01 -13.10
N LYS A 316 21.55 20.16 -12.04
CA LYS A 316 20.10 20.34 -12.17
C LYS A 316 19.80 21.63 -12.95
N VAL A 317 18.80 21.56 -13.84
CA VAL A 317 18.33 22.74 -14.59
C VAL A 317 17.66 23.72 -13.62
N PHE A 318 16.77 23.22 -12.76
CA PHE A 318 16.05 24.05 -11.78
C PHE A 318 16.79 24.05 -10.44
N ALA A 319 17.85 24.84 -10.38
CA ALA A 319 18.63 25.10 -9.17
C ALA A 319 19.03 26.57 -9.12
N THR A 320 19.17 27.11 -7.92
CA THR A 320 19.74 28.44 -7.70
C THR A 320 21.21 28.50 -8.13
N PRO A 321 21.83 29.69 -8.26
CA PRO A 321 23.26 29.81 -8.53
C PRO A 321 24.14 28.98 -7.59
N ASP A 322 23.75 28.86 -6.32
CA ASP A 322 24.46 28.06 -5.30
C ASP A 322 24.15 26.55 -5.37
N GLY A 323 23.26 26.14 -6.29
CA GLY A 323 22.91 24.73 -6.52
C GLY A 323 21.76 24.18 -5.69
N TYR A 324 21.08 24.98 -4.88
CA TYR A 324 19.85 24.57 -4.17
C TYR A 324 18.65 24.47 -5.11
N GLN A 325 17.66 23.65 -4.71
CA GLN A 325 16.46 23.36 -5.52
C GLN A 325 15.20 23.49 -4.66
#